data_5a75297835df566f6978cd2f4c4a95fe
#
_entry.id   5a75297835df566f6978cd2f4c4a95fe
#
_cell.length_a   1.000
_cell.length_b   1.000
_cell.length_c   1.000
_cell.angle_alpha   90.00
_cell.angle_beta   90.00
_cell.angle_gamma   90.00
#
_symmetry.space_group_name_H-M   'P 1'
#
loop_
_entity.id
_entity.type
_entity.pdbx_description
1 polymer ?
#
loop_
_entity_poly.entity_id
_entity_poly.type
_entity_poly.pdbx_seq_one_letter_code
_entity_poly.pdbx_strand_id
1 'polypeptide(L)'
;EPDNELKLFQNALDFADLRVRDCMVPRVDIESVDVDDTSIEQLTARFVDSKYSRIFVWRKSVDNIIGYVNSKSLFTRPAQIADVMMEVNFVPETMPLQSMLENFIKHRSNIAVVIDEFGGTAGVISLEDVLEQIFGEIEDEHDIPDLTEKQVGPDEYVLSCRLEVKYLNEKYNLGIEESKEYDTLAGL
;
A
#
# COMPACT_ATOMS: atom_id res chain seq x y z
N GLU A 1 1.92 23.72 -9.61
CA GLU A 1 2.33 22.73 -10.64
C GLU A 1 3.85 22.67 -10.87
N PRO A 2 4.66 23.76 -10.82
CA PRO A 2 6.11 23.61 -10.88
C PRO A 2 6.72 22.85 -9.69
N ASP A 3 6.05 22.83 -8.54
CA ASP A 3 6.51 22.11 -7.36
C ASP A 3 6.43 20.57 -7.51
N ASN A 4 5.48 20.04 -8.25
CA ASN A 4 5.36 18.60 -8.50
C ASN A 4 6.44 18.07 -9.44
N GLU A 5 6.81 18.83 -10.49
CA GLU A 5 7.88 18.46 -11.40
C GLU A 5 9.25 18.46 -10.71
N LEU A 6 9.49 19.46 -9.85
CA LEU A 6 10.71 19.54 -9.04
C LEU A 6 10.80 18.39 -8.03
N LYS A 7 9.69 18.04 -7.41
CA LYS A 7 9.59 16.90 -6.45
C LYS A 7 9.86 15.58 -7.13
N LEU A 8 9.25 15.35 -8.31
CA LEU A 8 9.48 14.16 -9.13
C LEU A 8 10.95 14.05 -9.56
N PHE A 9 11.56 15.17 -9.97
CA PHE A 9 12.96 15.19 -10.35
C PHE A 9 13.89 14.88 -9.17
N GLN A 10 13.59 15.43 -7.98
CA GLN A 10 14.34 15.14 -6.74
C GLN A 10 14.21 13.66 -6.37
N ASN A 11 12.99 13.11 -6.38
CA ASN A 11 12.75 11.70 -6.10
C ASN A 11 13.51 10.78 -7.07
N ALA A 12 13.56 11.15 -8.35
CA ALA A 12 14.30 10.38 -9.36
C ALA A 12 15.83 10.39 -9.12
N LEU A 13 16.36 11.50 -8.59
CA LEU A 13 17.78 11.57 -8.19
C LEU A 13 18.05 10.72 -6.96
N ASP A 14 17.20 10.83 -5.94
CA ASP A 14 17.34 10.09 -4.69
C ASP A 14 17.16 8.58 -4.91
N PHE A 15 16.29 8.18 -5.86
CA PHE A 15 16.05 6.79 -6.24
C PHE A 15 17.33 6.04 -6.65
N ALA A 16 18.29 6.72 -7.25
CA ALA A 16 19.54 6.10 -7.71
C ALA A 16 20.41 5.57 -6.54
N ASP A 17 20.25 6.12 -5.35
CA ASP A 17 21.01 5.76 -4.16
C ASP A 17 20.30 4.71 -3.28
N LEU A 18 19.02 4.45 -3.54
CA LEU A 18 18.21 3.53 -2.75
C LEU A 18 18.52 2.06 -3.06
N ARG A 19 18.38 1.24 -2.04
CA ARG A 19 18.47 -0.24 -2.11
C ARG A 19 17.14 -0.86 -1.72
N VAL A 20 16.96 -2.12 -2.07
CA VAL A 20 15.76 -2.90 -1.73
C VAL A 20 15.42 -2.83 -0.24
N ARG A 21 16.44 -2.93 0.65
CA ARG A 21 16.25 -2.85 2.10
C ARG A 21 15.67 -1.53 2.60
N ASP A 22 15.84 -0.43 1.84
CA ASP A 22 15.37 0.90 2.22
C ASP A 22 13.86 1.06 1.98
N CYS A 23 13.28 0.20 1.14
CA CYS A 23 11.89 0.32 0.64
C CYS A 23 11.05 -0.94 0.87
N MET A 24 11.64 -2.05 1.33
CA MET A 24 10.93 -3.30 1.58
C MET A 24 9.99 -3.20 2.78
N VAL A 25 8.94 -4.00 2.78
CA VAL A 25 8.18 -4.32 3.99
C VAL A 25 9.04 -5.24 4.85
N PRO A 26 9.38 -4.86 6.07
CA PRO A 26 10.27 -5.65 6.92
C PRO A 26 9.61 -6.96 7.37
N ARG A 27 10.42 -7.95 7.70
CA ARG A 27 10.01 -9.30 8.12
C ARG A 27 8.87 -9.32 9.14
N VAL A 28 8.93 -8.44 10.12
CA VAL A 28 7.95 -8.39 11.22
C VAL A 28 6.54 -7.98 10.79
N ASP A 29 6.44 -7.32 9.64
CA ASP A 29 5.20 -6.80 9.07
C ASP A 29 4.68 -7.66 7.90
N ILE A 30 5.38 -8.78 7.58
CA ILE A 30 4.92 -9.68 6.52
C ILE A 30 3.67 -10.42 6.95
N GLU A 31 2.58 -10.23 6.19
CA GLU A 31 1.39 -11.05 6.34
C GLU A 31 1.63 -12.42 5.72
N SER A 32 1.65 -13.47 6.54
CA SER A 32 2.03 -14.80 6.09
C SER A 32 1.37 -15.93 6.89
N VAL A 33 1.31 -17.11 6.28
CA VAL A 33 0.70 -18.32 6.88
C VAL A 33 1.60 -19.55 6.71
N ASP A 34 1.46 -20.51 7.62
CA ASP A 34 2.07 -21.83 7.50
C ASP A 34 1.24 -22.70 6.55
N VAL A 35 1.88 -23.27 5.53
CA VAL A 35 1.21 -24.14 4.57
C VAL A 35 0.71 -25.45 5.17
N ASP A 36 1.38 -25.94 6.19
CA ASP A 36 1.10 -27.24 6.79
C ASP A 36 0.00 -27.16 7.89
N ASP A 37 -0.21 -25.98 8.49
CA ASP A 37 -1.14 -25.76 9.60
C ASP A 37 -2.35 -24.87 9.27
N THR A 38 -2.41 -24.28 8.05
CA THR A 38 -3.45 -23.32 7.68
C THR A 38 -4.45 -23.93 6.70
N SER A 39 -5.74 -23.92 7.05
CA SER A 39 -6.81 -24.31 6.12
C SER A 39 -7.20 -23.19 5.16
N ILE A 40 -7.94 -23.51 4.09
CA ILE A 40 -8.46 -22.51 3.14
C ILE A 40 -9.41 -21.52 3.83
N GLU A 41 -10.22 -21.99 4.78
CA GLU A 41 -11.14 -21.14 5.55
C GLU A 41 -10.36 -20.14 6.42
N GLN A 42 -9.30 -20.59 7.07
CA GLN A 42 -8.42 -19.72 7.86
C GLN A 42 -7.69 -18.71 6.99
N LEU A 43 -7.17 -19.14 5.83
CA LEU A 43 -6.55 -18.23 4.86
C LEU A 43 -7.55 -17.18 4.35
N THR A 44 -8.79 -17.59 4.07
CA THR A 44 -9.86 -16.70 3.63
C THR A 44 -10.17 -15.65 4.69
N ALA A 45 -10.33 -16.07 5.95
CA ALA A 45 -10.53 -15.16 7.07
C ALA A 45 -9.37 -14.17 7.20
N ARG A 46 -8.14 -14.64 7.05
CA ARG A 46 -6.94 -13.80 7.10
C ARG A 46 -6.94 -12.71 6.02
N PHE A 47 -7.37 -13.02 4.79
CA PHE A 47 -7.52 -12.02 3.73
C PHE A 47 -8.58 -10.96 4.07
N VAL A 48 -9.69 -11.36 4.69
CA VAL A 48 -10.75 -10.44 5.09
C VAL A 48 -10.26 -9.50 6.20
N ASP A 49 -9.55 -10.04 7.19
CA ASP A 49 -9.09 -9.29 8.37
C ASP A 49 -7.94 -8.33 8.03
N SER A 50 -6.96 -8.80 7.25
CA SER A 50 -5.77 -8.02 6.91
C SER A 50 -6.02 -7.01 5.81
N LYS A 51 -7.03 -7.22 4.96
CA LYS A 51 -7.33 -6.43 3.76
C LYS A 51 -6.21 -6.43 2.70
N TYR A 52 -5.18 -7.23 2.87
CA TYR A 52 -4.14 -7.40 1.86
C TYR A 52 -4.66 -8.19 0.65
N SER A 53 -4.09 -7.94 -0.52
CA SER A 53 -4.39 -8.69 -1.74
C SER A 53 -3.52 -9.94 -1.91
N ARG A 54 -2.43 -10.02 -1.16
CA ARG A 54 -1.46 -11.13 -1.19
C ARG A 54 -1.07 -11.52 0.22
N ILE A 55 -0.99 -12.84 0.49
CA ILE A 55 -0.49 -13.41 1.74
C ILE A 55 0.62 -14.39 1.39
N PHE A 56 1.77 -14.25 2.05
CA PHE A 56 2.91 -15.14 1.84
C PHE A 56 2.69 -16.47 2.51
N VAL A 57 3.31 -17.49 1.95
CA VAL A 57 3.20 -18.87 2.45
C VAL A 57 4.59 -19.38 2.79
N TRP A 58 4.76 -19.86 3.99
CA TRP A 58 6.00 -20.43 4.46
C TRP A 58 5.82 -21.86 4.95
N ARG A 59 6.94 -22.58 5.10
CA ARG A 59 6.99 -23.93 5.67
C ARG A 59 8.07 -24.01 6.74
N LYS A 60 7.72 -24.46 7.94
CA LYS A 60 8.57 -24.55 9.14
C LYS A 60 8.85 -23.21 9.81
N SER A 61 9.20 -22.19 9.08
CA SER A 61 9.44 -20.85 9.60
C SER A 61 9.30 -19.79 8.51
N VAL A 62 9.13 -18.53 8.91
CA VAL A 62 9.09 -17.36 7.99
C VAL A 62 10.39 -17.18 7.22
N ASP A 63 11.50 -17.76 7.64
CA ASP A 63 12.75 -17.80 6.87
C ASP A 63 12.70 -18.71 5.64
N ASN A 64 11.67 -19.55 5.55
CA ASN A 64 11.46 -20.44 4.42
C ASN A 64 10.13 -20.13 3.73
N ILE A 65 10.02 -18.96 3.13
CA ILE A 65 8.89 -18.60 2.27
C ILE A 65 8.96 -19.43 1.00
N ILE A 66 7.87 -20.12 0.67
CA ILE A 66 7.78 -21.03 -0.48
C ILE A 66 6.91 -20.48 -1.61
N GLY A 67 6.17 -19.39 -1.36
CA GLY A 67 5.31 -18.78 -2.35
C GLY A 67 4.37 -17.74 -1.72
N TYR A 68 3.35 -17.38 -2.47
CA TYR A 68 2.27 -16.50 -2.00
C TYR A 68 0.94 -16.88 -2.62
N VAL A 69 -0.15 -16.46 -2.01
CA VAL A 69 -1.50 -16.60 -2.55
C VAL A 69 -2.08 -15.22 -2.80
N ASN A 70 -2.75 -15.06 -3.93
CA ASN A 70 -3.54 -13.86 -4.24
C ASN A 70 -4.99 -14.08 -3.80
N SER A 71 -5.62 -13.08 -3.18
CA SER A 71 -7.02 -13.17 -2.71
C SER A 71 -7.99 -13.60 -3.82
N LYS A 72 -7.76 -13.15 -5.05
CA LYS A 72 -8.58 -13.52 -6.21
C LYS A 72 -8.55 -15.02 -6.55
N SER A 73 -7.46 -15.72 -6.20
CA SER A 73 -7.32 -17.14 -6.46
C SER A 73 -8.32 -17.99 -5.63
N LEU A 74 -8.80 -17.46 -4.51
CA LEU A 74 -9.78 -18.15 -3.66
C LEU A 74 -11.16 -18.29 -4.32
N PHE A 75 -11.49 -17.48 -5.32
CA PHE A 75 -12.73 -17.61 -6.09
C PHE A 75 -12.81 -18.92 -6.87
N THR A 76 -11.68 -19.57 -7.15
CA THR A 76 -11.64 -20.90 -7.78
C THR A 76 -12.04 -22.04 -6.84
N ARG A 77 -12.29 -21.73 -5.55
CA ARG A 77 -12.63 -22.69 -4.49
C ARG A 77 -11.60 -23.82 -4.36
N PRO A 78 -10.33 -23.51 -4.12
CA PRO A 78 -9.29 -24.52 -3.98
C PRO A 78 -9.55 -25.42 -2.77
N ALA A 79 -9.08 -26.66 -2.83
CA ALA A 79 -9.16 -27.59 -1.71
C ALA A 79 -8.07 -27.35 -0.67
N GLN A 80 -6.90 -26.86 -1.10
CA GLN A 80 -5.75 -26.61 -0.25
C GLN A 80 -4.93 -25.41 -0.78
N ILE A 81 -4.09 -24.84 0.05
CA ILE A 81 -3.25 -23.66 -0.28
C ILE A 81 -2.35 -23.96 -1.49
N ALA A 82 -1.79 -25.17 -1.56
CA ALA A 82 -0.89 -25.56 -2.64
C ALA A 82 -1.52 -25.47 -4.04
N ASP A 83 -2.85 -25.58 -4.15
CA ASP A 83 -3.56 -25.53 -5.45
C ASP A 83 -3.54 -24.13 -6.08
N VAL A 84 -3.35 -23.09 -5.26
CA VAL A 84 -3.42 -21.67 -5.67
C VAL A 84 -2.17 -20.89 -5.32
N MET A 85 -1.17 -21.55 -4.76
CA MET A 85 0.10 -20.93 -4.40
C MET A 85 0.89 -20.57 -5.65
N MET A 86 1.38 -19.36 -5.71
CA MET A 86 2.20 -18.82 -6.78
C MET A 86 3.67 -18.80 -6.35
N GLU A 87 4.56 -19.05 -7.30
CA GLU A 87 6.00 -18.93 -7.07
C GLU A 87 6.41 -17.48 -6.81
N VAL A 88 7.45 -17.31 -6.02
CA VAL A 88 8.03 -16.00 -5.68
C VAL A 88 9.53 -16.00 -5.96
N ASN A 89 10.03 -14.88 -6.45
CA ASN A 89 11.46 -14.66 -6.66
C ASN A 89 12.13 -14.18 -5.37
N PHE A 90 13.42 -14.47 -5.23
CA PHE A 90 14.24 -14.06 -4.11
C PHE A 90 15.32 -13.09 -4.57
N VAL A 91 15.52 -12.02 -3.80
CA VAL A 91 16.50 -10.98 -4.11
C VAL A 91 17.27 -10.59 -2.84
N PRO A 92 18.55 -10.22 -2.94
CA PRO A 92 19.30 -9.76 -1.78
C PRO A 92 18.87 -8.36 -1.36
N GLU A 93 18.88 -8.08 -0.07
CA GLU A 93 18.52 -6.77 0.50
C GLU A 93 19.44 -5.62 0.03
N THR A 94 20.65 -5.94 -0.40
CA THR A 94 21.64 -4.98 -0.91
C THR A 94 21.47 -4.60 -2.37
N MET A 95 20.51 -5.23 -3.08
CA MET A 95 20.26 -4.93 -4.49
C MET A 95 19.88 -3.45 -4.66
N PRO A 96 20.46 -2.73 -5.65
CA PRO A 96 20.00 -1.39 -6.00
C PRO A 96 18.53 -1.41 -6.42
N LEU A 97 17.78 -0.40 -6.00
CA LEU A 97 16.34 -0.33 -6.29
C LEU A 97 16.05 -0.24 -7.80
N GLN A 98 16.92 0.43 -8.56
CA GLN A 98 16.85 0.45 -10.02
C GLN A 98 16.95 -0.96 -10.62
N SER A 99 17.89 -1.78 -10.12
CA SER A 99 18.05 -3.17 -10.57
C SER A 99 16.81 -4.02 -10.20
N MET A 100 16.16 -3.72 -9.07
CA MET A 100 14.91 -4.38 -8.68
C MET A 100 13.78 -4.04 -9.66
N LEU A 101 13.64 -2.78 -10.04
CA LEU A 101 12.66 -2.35 -11.04
C LEU A 101 12.87 -3.05 -12.39
N GLU A 102 14.11 -3.09 -12.87
CA GLU A 102 14.47 -3.80 -14.10
C GLU A 102 14.16 -5.30 -14.01
N ASN A 103 14.40 -5.90 -12.83
CA ASN A 103 14.10 -7.31 -12.56
C ASN A 103 12.58 -7.58 -12.64
N PHE A 104 11.75 -6.75 -12.03
CA PHE A 104 10.30 -6.86 -12.12
C PHE A 104 9.79 -6.76 -13.56
N ILE A 105 10.29 -5.78 -14.32
CA ILE A 105 9.91 -5.60 -15.73
C ILE A 105 10.32 -6.80 -16.58
N LYS A 106 11.57 -7.25 -16.43
CA LYS A 106 12.14 -8.36 -17.22
C LYS A 106 11.42 -9.67 -16.98
N HIS A 107 11.10 -9.99 -15.74
CA HIS A 107 10.44 -11.25 -15.36
C HIS A 107 8.91 -11.15 -15.31
N ARG A 108 8.34 -9.99 -15.60
CA ARG A 108 6.90 -9.72 -15.53
C ARG A 108 6.31 -10.12 -14.17
N SER A 109 7.09 -9.91 -13.12
CA SER A 109 6.69 -10.13 -11.73
C SER A 109 6.44 -8.79 -11.04
N ASN A 110 5.72 -8.80 -9.94
CA ASN A 110 5.40 -7.62 -9.17
C ASN A 110 5.61 -7.79 -7.67
N ILE A 111 6.24 -8.91 -7.27
CA ILE A 111 6.55 -9.19 -5.87
C ILE A 111 7.81 -10.06 -5.76
N ALA A 112 8.61 -9.84 -4.73
CA ALA A 112 9.78 -10.64 -4.41
C ALA A 112 9.99 -10.76 -2.89
N VAL A 113 10.59 -11.86 -2.47
CA VAL A 113 11.08 -12.04 -1.10
C VAL A 113 12.51 -11.52 -1.02
N VAL A 114 12.79 -10.73 0.00
CA VAL A 114 14.10 -10.15 0.25
C VAL A 114 14.85 -10.99 1.27
N ILE A 115 16.05 -11.39 0.94
CA ILE A 115 16.90 -12.24 1.78
C ILE A 115 18.11 -11.47 2.33
N ASP A 116 18.47 -11.76 3.57
CA ASP A 116 19.66 -11.23 4.23
C ASP A 116 20.92 -12.02 3.88
N GLU A 117 22.06 -11.59 4.42
CA GLU A 117 23.35 -12.24 4.20
C GLU A 117 23.47 -13.66 4.79
N PHE A 118 22.55 -14.04 5.67
CA PHE A 118 22.49 -15.37 6.30
C PHE A 118 21.52 -16.31 5.59
N GLY A 119 20.83 -15.83 4.56
CA GLY A 119 19.82 -16.58 3.82
C GLY A 119 18.45 -16.60 4.48
N GLY A 120 18.24 -15.82 5.53
CA GLY A 120 16.93 -15.60 6.16
C GLY A 120 16.09 -14.58 5.41
N THR A 121 14.80 -14.53 5.71
CA THR A 121 13.89 -13.53 5.16
C THR A 121 14.12 -12.18 5.87
N ALA A 122 14.58 -11.18 5.13
CA ALA A 122 14.69 -9.81 5.60
C ALA A 122 13.37 -9.05 5.46
N GLY A 123 12.63 -9.32 4.40
CA GLY A 123 11.38 -8.65 4.09
C GLY A 123 10.77 -9.12 2.79
N VAL A 124 9.84 -8.34 2.28
CA VAL A 124 9.23 -8.50 0.94
C VAL A 124 9.17 -7.14 0.26
N ILE A 125 9.19 -7.13 -1.07
CA ILE A 125 9.09 -5.91 -1.84
C ILE A 125 8.15 -6.11 -3.02
N SER A 126 7.29 -5.14 -3.26
CA SER A 126 6.38 -5.10 -4.41
C SER A 126 6.84 -4.07 -5.45
N LEU A 127 6.32 -4.19 -6.67
CA LEU A 127 6.52 -3.18 -7.71
C LEU A 127 5.94 -1.83 -7.28
N GLU A 128 4.82 -1.85 -6.57
CA GLU A 128 4.18 -0.67 -6.00
C GLU A 128 5.12 0.06 -5.05
N ASP A 129 5.81 -0.65 -4.14
CA ASP A 129 6.79 -0.06 -3.20
C ASP A 129 7.93 0.64 -3.95
N VAL A 130 8.39 0.05 -5.06
CA VAL A 130 9.45 0.63 -5.91
C VAL A 130 8.97 1.89 -6.61
N LEU A 131 7.77 1.85 -7.20
CA LEU A 131 7.19 2.99 -7.93
C LEU A 131 6.87 4.16 -7.01
N GLU A 132 6.46 3.89 -5.78
CA GLU A 132 6.21 4.92 -4.76
C GLU A 132 7.46 5.76 -4.48
N GLN A 133 8.66 5.17 -4.53
CA GLN A 133 9.90 5.93 -4.36
C GLN A 133 10.18 6.92 -5.50
N ILE A 134 9.70 6.63 -6.70
CA ILE A 134 9.87 7.51 -7.87
C ILE A 134 8.80 8.59 -7.88
N PHE A 135 7.56 8.20 -7.71
CA PHE A 135 6.41 9.10 -7.87
C PHE A 135 5.98 9.78 -6.57
N GLY A 136 6.47 9.30 -5.41
CA GLY A 136 5.97 9.65 -4.10
C GLY A 136 4.60 9.00 -3.84
N GLU A 137 3.96 9.36 -2.76
CA GLU A 137 2.53 9.10 -2.63
C GLU A 137 1.88 9.76 -3.85
N ILE A 138 1.41 8.96 -4.78
CA ILE A 138 0.53 9.43 -5.85
C ILE A 138 -0.75 9.79 -5.10
N GLU A 139 -0.84 11.04 -4.66
CA GLU A 139 -2.13 11.63 -4.43
C GLU A 139 -2.85 11.52 -5.78
N ASP A 140 -3.72 10.52 -5.90
CA ASP A 140 -4.62 10.42 -7.02
C ASP A 140 -5.35 11.77 -7.06
N GLU A 141 -5.31 12.47 -8.19
CA GLU A 141 -6.07 13.72 -8.38
C GLU A 141 -7.58 13.47 -8.14
N HIS A 142 -7.95 12.21 -7.92
CA HIS A 142 -9.26 11.73 -7.49
C HIS A 142 -9.32 11.29 -6.01
N ASP A 143 -8.22 11.29 -5.26
CA ASP A 143 -8.22 11.34 -3.80
C ASP A 143 -8.52 12.79 -3.33
N ILE A 144 -9.55 13.37 -3.91
CA ILE A 144 -10.37 14.30 -3.15
C ILE A 144 -10.83 13.44 -1.97
N PRO A 145 -10.37 13.71 -0.73
CA PRO A 145 -10.91 13.04 0.43
C PRO A 145 -12.42 13.17 0.24
N ASP A 146 -13.13 12.05 0.36
CA ASP A 146 -14.60 12.01 0.17
C ASP A 146 -15.17 12.95 1.25
N LEU A 147 -15.06 14.26 0.95
CA LEU A 147 -15.48 15.33 1.83
C LEU A 147 -16.97 15.23 1.83
N THR A 148 -17.50 14.45 2.76
CA THR A 148 -18.92 14.28 2.94
C THR A 148 -19.56 15.65 3.00
N GLU A 149 -20.35 15.96 1.98
CA GLU A 149 -21.08 17.19 1.82
C GLU A 149 -22.50 16.86 1.42
N LYS A 150 -23.36 16.76 2.41
CA LYS A 150 -24.75 16.32 2.19
C LYS A 150 -25.72 17.17 2.99
N GLN A 151 -26.69 17.76 2.31
CA GLN A 151 -27.85 18.36 2.95
C GLN A 151 -28.86 17.25 3.30
N VAL A 152 -29.18 17.10 4.58
CA VAL A 152 -30.08 16.06 5.11
C VAL A 152 -31.44 16.62 5.53
N GLY A 153 -31.54 17.95 5.63
CA GLY A 153 -32.77 18.67 5.95
C GLY A 153 -32.72 20.11 5.47
N PRO A 154 -33.81 20.90 5.65
CA PRO A 154 -33.85 22.29 5.19
C PRO A 154 -32.73 23.18 5.73
N ASP A 155 -32.31 22.94 7.00
CA ASP A 155 -31.25 23.67 7.69
C ASP A 155 -30.24 22.68 8.33
N GLU A 156 -30.19 21.44 7.85
CA GLU A 156 -29.32 20.40 8.39
C GLU A 156 -28.36 19.87 7.32
N TYR A 157 -27.08 19.87 7.67
CA TYR A 157 -25.98 19.44 6.79
C TYR A 157 -25.09 18.44 7.50
N VAL A 158 -24.64 17.41 6.78
CA VAL A 158 -23.56 16.52 7.17
C VAL A 158 -22.34 16.91 6.34
N LEU A 159 -21.35 17.49 6.99
CA LEU A 159 -20.19 18.09 6.34
C LEU A 159 -18.90 17.50 6.92
N SER A 160 -17.94 17.23 6.05
CA SER A 160 -16.58 16.87 6.51
C SER A 160 -15.96 18.06 7.26
N CYS A 161 -15.36 17.79 8.41
CA CYS A 161 -14.64 18.80 9.19
C CYS A 161 -13.43 19.41 8.45
N ARG A 162 -13.02 18.84 7.32
CA ARG A 162 -11.92 19.35 6.47
C ARG A 162 -12.38 20.39 5.44
N LEU A 163 -13.68 20.62 5.30
CA LEU A 163 -14.21 21.66 4.41
C LEU A 163 -13.86 23.05 4.94
N GLU A 164 -13.48 23.92 4.02
CA GLU A 164 -13.16 25.31 4.34
C GLU A 164 -14.40 26.10 4.72
N VAL A 165 -14.31 26.89 5.78
CA VAL A 165 -15.40 27.74 6.27
C VAL A 165 -15.85 28.72 5.20
N LYS A 166 -14.91 29.34 4.49
CA LYS A 166 -15.19 30.26 3.40
C LYS A 166 -16.01 29.62 2.28
N TYR A 167 -15.61 28.43 1.82
CA TYR A 167 -16.34 27.66 0.81
C TYR A 167 -17.77 27.37 1.24
N LEU A 168 -17.97 26.95 2.49
CA LEU A 168 -19.28 26.63 3.05
C LEU A 168 -20.20 27.85 3.18
N ASN A 169 -19.63 28.98 3.55
CA ASN A 169 -20.37 30.25 3.59
C ASN A 169 -20.81 30.70 2.19
N GLU A 170 -19.93 30.59 1.20
CA GLU A 170 -20.24 30.95 -0.19
C GLU A 170 -21.33 30.03 -0.79
N LYS A 171 -21.28 28.72 -0.48
CA LYS A 171 -22.18 27.74 -1.07
C LYS A 171 -23.52 27.62 -0.37
N TYR A 172 -23.53 27.64 0.95
CA TYR A 172 -24.73 27.36 1.76
C TYR A 172 -25.23 28.55 2.57
N ASN A 173 -24.49 29.67 2.52
CA ASN A 173 -24.80 30.90 3.29
C ASN A 173 -24.99 30.63 4.79
N LEU A 174 -24.07 29.80 5.37
CA LEU A 174 -24.17 29.34 6.76
C LEU A 174 -23.88 30.44 7.78
N GLY A 175 -23.22 31.53 7.38
CA GLY A 175 -22.87 32.65 8.27
C GLY A 175 -21.86 32.29 9.36
N ILE A 176 -21.00 31.31 9.12
CA ILE A 176 -19.92 30.93 10.05
C ILE A 176 -18.87 32.06 10.07
N GLU A 177 -18.44 32.48 11.25
CA GLU A 177 -17.43 33.52 11.39
C GLU A 177 -16.09 33.08 10.76
N GLU A 178 -15.55 33.89 9.86
CA GLU A 178 -14.23 33.65 9.25
C GLU A 178 -13.14 34.25 10.16
N SER A 179 -12.10 33.45 10.42
CA SER A 179 -10.98 33.84 11.27
C SER A 179 -9.65 33.61 10.55
N LYS A 180 -8.60 34.29 11.02
CA LYS A 180 -7.22 34.01 10.59
C LYS A 180 -6.59 32.88 11.39
N GLU A 181 -7.29 32.36 12.39
CA GLU A 181 -6.81 31.31 13.28
C GLU A 181 -7.23 29.92 12.79
N TYR A 182 -8.21 29.85 11.89
CA TYR A 182 -8.69 28.59 11.29
C TYR A 182 -9.26 28.82 9.88
N ASP A 183 -9.05 27.84 9.00
CA ASP A 183 -9.59 27.84 7.64
C ASP A 183 -10.68 26.78 7.45
N THR A 184 -10.72 25.73 8.27
CA THR A 184 -11.64 24.59 8.13
C THR A 184 -12.58 24.46 9.33
N LEU A 185 -13.68 23.69 9.16
CA LEU A 185 -14.61 23.36 10.25
C LEU A 185 -13.93 22.66 11.45
N ALA A 186 -12.84 21.92 11.22
CA ALA A 186 -12.10 21.28 12.30
C ALA A 186 -11.35 22.27 13.19
N GLY A 187 -11.09 23.46 12.68
CA GLY A 187 -10.37 24.51 13.43
C GLY A 187 -11.29 25.42 14.24
N LEU A 188 -12.59 25.35 14.03
CA LEU A 188 -13.63 26.12 14.70
C LEU A 188 -13.81 25.62 16.14
#